data_06dcb176c98d78d6bccbb7ca0e778e7e
#
_entry.id   06dcb176c98d78d6bccbb7ca0e778e7e
#
_cell.length_a   1.000
_cell.length_b   1.000
_cell.length_c   1.000
_cell.angle_alpha   90.00
_cell.angle_beta   90.00
_cell.angle_gamma   90.00
#
_symmetry.space_group_name_H-M   'P 1'
#
loop_
_entity.id
_entity.type
_entity.pdbx_description
1 polymer ?
#
loop_
_entity_poly.entity_id
_entity_poly.type
_entity_poly.pdbx_seq_one_letter_code
_entity_poly.pdbx_strand_id
1 'polypeptide(L)'
;MEKLVYFNHDGGVDDLVSLFLLLQMEDVKLIGTSVIPGDCYLEPALGASRKIIDRFGSYPVETAASDSRGVHPFPKEWRMHAFYVDALPILNEKGAPRTPVSDLPAHLHLIEKVKKSNEPVTLLFTGPLTDLARALEADPAITNNISKLVWMVGTFLEKGNVEEPEHDGTAEWNAFWDPYSVKTVFDHDIQIEMVALESTNQVPLTNEIRSHWASLRKHIGIDFIGQCYAMCPPLVHTETNSTYYLWDVLTTLTLGTKDIIRSRTVNTIVHTESPRQGTTEEHPDGRKVEVVDQVDRDTFFAYFEELMKKADRIPSI
;
A
#
# COMPACT_ATOMS: atom_id res chain seq x y z
N MET A 1 -0.65 16.55 -16.77
CA MET A 1 0.74 16.34 -16.29
C MET A 1 0.77 15.02 -15.57
N GLU A 2 1.79 14.23 -15.83
CA GLU A 2 2.02 12.93 -15.20
C GLU A 2 2.36 13.15 -13.73
N LYS A 3 1.73 12.43 -12.83
CA LYS A 3 1.90 12.53 -11.39
C LYS A 3 3.10 11.69 -10.96
N LEU A 4 4.13 12.31 -10.39
CA LEU A 4 5.30 11.57 -9.87
C LEU A 4 4.94 10.89 -8.55
N VAL A 5 5.12 9.58 -8.47
CA VAL A 5 4.78 8.77 -7.31
C VAL A 5 6.00 7.99 -6.83
N TYR A 6 6.27 8.04 -5.54
CA TYR A 6 7.15 7.09 -4.84
C TYR A 6 6.28 6.15 -4.02
N PHE A 7 6.48 4.84 -4.17
CA PHE A 7 5.67 3.81 -3.52
C PHE A 7 6.48 3.06 -2.46
N ASN A 8 6.07 3.14 -1.19
CA ASN A 8 6.57 2.29 -0.12
C ASN A 8 5.45 1.35 0.32
N HIS A 9 5.75 0.06 0.43
CA HIS A 9 4.77 -0.98 0.74
C HIS A 9 5.38 -2.05 1.64
N ASP A 10 4.53 -2.79 2.33
CA ASP A 10 4.98 -3.83 3.25
C ASP A 10 4.79 -5.27 2.73
N GLY A 11 4.53 -5.40 1.44
CA GLY A 11 4.70 -6.62 0.67
C GLY A 11 3.61 -7.68 0.85
N GLY A 12 2.47 -7.33 1.40
CA GLY A 12 1.26 -8.15 1.35
C GLY A 12 0.77 -8.35 -0.09
N VAL A 13 -0.28 -9.15 -0.26
CA VAL A 13 -0.77 -9.47 -1.61
C VAL A 13 -1.35 -8.24 -2.31
N ASP A 14 -2.09 -7.41 -1.60
CA ASP A 14 -2.71 -6.21 -2.16
C ASP A 14 -1.71 -5.07 -2.38
N ASP A 15 -0.61 -5.00 -1.64
CA ASP A 15 0.56 -4.19 -1.98
C ASP A 15 1.14 -4.54 -3.34
N LEU A 16 1.36 -5.84 -3.58
CA LEU A 16 1.91 -6.33 -4.84
C LEU A 16 0.93 -6.12 -6.01
N VAL A 17 -0.37 -6.25 -5.75
CA VAL A 17 -1.42 -5.87 -6.70
C VAL A 17 -1.42 -4.36 -6.93
N SER A 18 -1.22 -3.55 -5.90
CA SER A 18 -1.10 -2.09 -5.99
C SER A 18 0.07 -1.66 -6.86
N LEU A 19 1.22 -2.32 -6.72
CA LEU A 19 2.37 -2.10 -7.60
C LEU A 19 2.01 -2.37 -9.08
N PHE A 20 1.34 -3.49 -9.35
CA PHE A 20 0.86 -3.79 -10.70
C PHE A 20 -0.05 -2.67 -11.22
N LEU A 21 -1.01 -2.19 -10.42
CA LEU A 21 -1.95 -1.14 -10.83
C LEU A 21 -1.27 0.19 -11.13
N LEU A 22 -0.29 0.61 -10.33
CA LEU A 22 0.51 1.80 -10.58
C LEU A 22 1.19 1.76 -11.95
N LEU A 23 1.69 0.59 -12.36
CA LEU A 23 2.32 0.40 -13.67
C LEU A 23 1.33 0.46 -14.84
N GLN A 24 0.00 0.37 -14.60
CA GLN A 24 -1.04 0.46 -15.61
C GLN A 24 -1.68 1.87 -15.70
N MET A 25 -1.41 2.76 -14.75
CA MET A 25 -1.93 4.13 -14.74
C MET A 25 -1.16 5.02 -15.70
N GLU A 26 -1.85 5.63 -16.68
CA GLU A 26 -1.22 6.47 -17.72
C GLU A 26 -0.82 7.85 -17.20
N ASP A 27 -1.48 8.34 -16.15
CA ASP A 27 -1.24 9.64 -15.53
C ASP A 27 -0.33 9.59 -14.29
N VAL A 28 0.24 8.42 -14.01
CA VAL A 28 1.17 8.15 -12.89
C VAL A 28 2.51 7.70 -13.43
N LYS A 29 3.57 8.32 -12.94
CA LYS A 29 4.94 7.88 -13.15
C LYS A 29 5.56 7.43 -11.84
N LEU A 30 5.77 6.12 -11.72
CA LEU A 30 6.45 5.54 -10.57
C LEU A 30 7.95 5.82 -10.66
N ILE A 31 8.49 6.64 -9.76
CA ILE A 31 9.89 7.07 -9.77
C ILE A 31 10.81 6.18 -8.93
N GLY A 32 10.24 5.35 -8.09
CA GLY A 32 10.91 4.37 -7.25
C GLY A 32 9.92 3.63 -6.38
N THR A 33 10.28 2.46 -5.93
CA THR A 33 9.51 1.70 -4.94
C THR A 33 10.42 1.14 -3.86
N SER A 34 9.89 0.89 -2.69
CA SER A 34 10.62 0.25 -1.59
C SER A 34 9.73 -0.68 -0.79
N VAL A 35 10.36 -1.70 -0.22
CA VAL A 35 9.69 -2.74 0.58
C VAL A 35 10.15 -2.64 2.02
N ILE A 36 9.21 -2.42 2.95
CA ILE A 36 9.43 -2.53 4.39
C ILE A 36 8.93 -3.90 4.87
N PRO A 37 9.68 -4.63 5.75
CA PRO A 37 9.27 -5.95 6.20
C PRO A 37 8.17 -5.88 7.28
N GLY A 38 7.01 -5.36 6.92
CA GLY A 38 5.79 -5.34 7.74
C GLY A 38 5.01 -6.63 7.58
N ASP A 39 4.05 -6.66 6.65
CA ASP A 39 3.22 -7.85 6.34
C ASP A 39 3.92 -8.82 5.36
N CYS A 40 5.24 -8.87 5.36
CA CYS A 40 5.99 -9.76 4.48
C CYS A 40 7.31 -10.26 5.10
N TYR A 41 7.87 -11.27 4.44
CA TYR A 41 9.32 -11.51 4.46
C TYR A 41 9.96 -10.71 3.32
N LEU A 42 10.97 -9.93 3.63
CA LEU A 42 11.55 -8.92 2.74
C LEU A 42 11.99 -9.48 1.38
N GLU A 43 12.77 -10.56 1.38
CA GLU A 43 13.37 -11.14 0.17
C GLU A 43 12.31 -11.57 -0.87
N PRO A 44 11.28 -12.36 -0.52
CA PRO A 44 10.26 -12.73 -1.50
C PRO A 44 9.41 -11.53 -1.95
N ALA A 45 9.12 -10.56 -1.08
CA ALA A 45 8.38 -9.36 -1.46
C ALA A 45 9.18 -8.48 -2.43
N LEU A 46 10.48 -8.32 -2.18
CA LEU A 46 11.39 -7.61 -3.09
C LEU A 46 11.52 -8.37 -4.43
N GLY A 47 11.62 -9.69 -4.38
CA GLY A 47 11.64 -10.55 -5.58
C GLY A 47 10.37 -10.39 -6.40
N ALA A 48 9.20 -10.52 -5.79
CA ALA A 48 7.90 -10.34 -6.43
C ALA A 48 7.75 -8.95 -7.05
N SER A 49 8.11 -7.88 -6.31
CA SER A 49 8.05 -6.51 -6.80
C SER A 49 8.86 -6.30 -8.07
N ARG A 50 10.09 -6.80 -8.10
CA ARG A 50 10.98 -6.72 -9.26
C ARG A 50 10.42 -7.48 -10.48
N LYS A 51 9.89 -8.69 -10.26
CA LYS A 51 9.27 -9.51 -11.30
C LYS A 51 7.99 -8.88 -11.85
N ILE A 52 7.18 -8.23 -10.99
CA ILE A 52 5.98 -7.48 -11.41
C ILE A 52 6.39 -6.31 -12.32
N ILE A 53 7.42 -5.54 -11.93
CA ILE A 53 7.96 -4.45 -12.76
C ILE A 53 8.47 -4.98 -14.08
N ASP A 54 9.25 -6.06 -14.08
CA ASP A 54 9.78 -6.68 -15.30
C ASP A 54 8.70 -7.24 -16.22
N ARG A 55 7.59 -7.71 -15.66
CA ARG A 55 6.53 -8.36 -16.42
C ARG A 55 5.48 -7.39 -16.96
N PHE A 56 5.15 -6.37 -16.19
CA PHE A 56 4.01 -5.49 -16.46
C PHE A 56 4.37 -4.00 -16.58
N GLY A 57 5.60 -3.63 -16.27
CA GLY A 57 6.08 -2.26 -16.44
C GLY A 57 6.41 -1.93 -17.90
N SER A 58 6.26 -0.68 -18.29
CA SER A 58 6.68 -0.13 -19.60
C SER A 58 8.04 0.57 -19.52
N TYR A 59 8.57 0.75 -18.32
CA TYR A 59 9.88 1.36 -18.05
C TYR A 59 10.47 0.77 -16.76
N PRO A 60 11.81 0.81 -16.61
CA PRO A 60 12.46 0.31 -15.39
C PRO A 60 12.15 1.21 -14.20
N VAL A 61 11.89 0.60 -13.03
CA VAL A 61 11.68 1.27 -11.75
C VAL A 61 12.62 0.63 -10.74
N GLU A 62 13.53 1.43 -10.18
CA GLU A 62 14.45 0.95 -9.14
C GLU A 62 13.67 0.59 -7.86
N THR A 63 14.04 -0.53 -7.25
CA THR A 63 13.46 -0.98 -5.97
C THR A 63 14.49 -0.83 -4.84
N ALA A 64 14.02 -0.61 -3.61
CA ALA A 64 14.89 -0.56 -2.45
C ALA A 64 14.38 -1.46 -1.32
N ALA A 65 15.31 -2.04 -0.57
CA ALA A 65 15.02 -2.83 0.61
C ALA A 65 15.07 -1.95 1.86
N SER A 66 14.09 -2.10 2.75
CA SER A 66 14.14 -1.46 4.05
C SER A 66 14.90 -2.31 5.07
N ASP A 67 15.65 -1.66 5.93
CA ASP A 67 16.28 -2.22 7.12
C ASP A 67 15.54 -1.85 8.42
N SER A 68 14.37 -1.22 8.29
CA SER A 68 13.52 -0.82 9.41
C SER A 68 12.91 -2.02 10.14
N ARG A 69 12.59 -1.82 11.41
CA ARG A 69 11.92 -2.81 12.26
C ARG A 69 10.80 -2.14 13.02
N GLY A 70 9.67 -2.83 13.10
CA GLY A 70 8.52 -2.37 13.87
C GLY A 70 8.67 -2.57 15.36
N VAL A 71 7.91 -1.80 16.10
CA VAL A 71 7.71 -1.99 17.53
C VAL A 71 6.79 -3.20 17.77
N HIS A 72 5.75 -3.32 16.93
CA HIS A 72 4.76 -4.39 16.99
C HIS A 72 4.73 -5.16 15.65
N PRO A 73 5.45 -6.28 15.53
CA PRO A 73 5.52 -7.02 14.28
C PRO A 73 4.18 -7.69 13.95
N PHE A 74 3.81 -7.69 12.66
CA PHE A 74 2.67 -8.47 12.16
C PHE A 74 2.79 -9.95 12.51
N PRO A 75 1.66 -10.66 12.66
CA PRO A 75 1.65 -12.10 12.81
C PRO A 75 2.43 -12.80 11.68
N LYS A 76 3.27 -13.76 12.04
CA LYS A 76 4.16 -14.42 11.06
C LYS A 76 3.39 -15.18 9.96
N GLU A 77 2.18 -15.63 10.28
CA GLU A 77 1.29 -16.37 9.38
C GLU A 77 0.85 -15.50 8.18
N TRP A 78 0.73 -14.18 8.37
CA TRP A 78 0.33 -13.25 7.32
C TRP A 78 1.47 -12.99 6.33
N ARG A 79 2.70 -13.01 6.79
CA ARG A 79 3.88 -12.64 6.00
C ARG A 79 4.24 -13.61 4.87
N MET A 80 3.51 -14.72 4.74
CA MET A 80 3.79 -15.76 3.74
C MET A 80 3.30 -15.40 2.32
N HIS A 81 2.40 -14.43 2.17
CA HIS A 81 1.78 -14.11 0.89
C HIS A 81 2.80 -13.76 -0.20
N ALA A 82 3.84 -13.01 0.15
CA ALA A 82 4.90 -12.64 -0.79
C ALA A 82 5.60 -13.85 -1.42
N PHE A 83 5.81 -14.95 -0.66
CA PHE A 83 6.38 -16.18 -1.22
C PHE A 83 5.51 -16.79 -2.32
N TYR A 84 4.20 -16.75 -2.13
CA TYR A 84 3.26 -17.30 -3.10
C TYR A 84 3.24 -16.46 -4.37
N VAL A 85 3.19 -15.14 -4.24
CA VAL A 85 3.22 -14.23 -5.39
C VAL A 85 4.55 -14.34 -6.12
N ASP A 86 5.68 -14.33 -5.42
CA ASP A 86 7.02 -14.48 -6.00
C ASP A 86 7.18 -15.78 -6.81
N ALA A 87 6.49 -16.85 -6.39
CA ALA A 87 6.52 -18.16 -7.03
C ALA A 87 5.56 -18.33 -8.22
N LEU A 88 4.69 -17.34 -8.52
CA LEU A 88 3.73 -17.45 -9.60
C LEU A 88 4.42 -17.70 -10.95
N PRO A 89 3.98 -18.72 -11.73
CA PRO A 89 4.60 -19.05 -13.03
C PRO A 89 4.70 -17.85 -13.96
N ILE A 90 3.67 -17.02 -14.03
CA ILE A 90 3.63 -15.82 -14.89
C ILE A 90 4.74 -14.80 -14.58
N LEU A 91 5.23 -14.76 -13.35
CA LEU A 91 6.33 -13.90 -12.93
C LEU A 91 7.70 -14.54 -13.11
N ASN A 92 7.76 -15.84 -13.42
CA ASN A 92 9.01 -16.61 -13.52
C ASN A 92 9.31 -17.09 -14.96
N GLU A 93 8.54 -16.69 -15.95
CA GLU A 93 8.72 -17.08 -17.35
C GLU A 93 10.09 -16.66 -17.92
N LYS A 94 10.66 -15.55 -17.44
CA LYS A 94 11.92 -14.97 -17.95
C LYS A 94 13.13 -15.21 -17.03
N GLY A 95 12.98 -16.01 -15.97
CA GLY A 95 14.05 -16.32 -15.03
C GLY A 95 14.28 -15.22 -13.98
N ALA A 96 15.54 -14.94 -13.64
CA ALA A 96 15.88 -13.97 -12.60
C ALA A 96 15.44 -12.54 -12.97
N PRO A 97 14.93 -11.75 -12.01
CA PRO A 97 14.48 -10.38 -12.26
C PRO A 97 15.63 -9.45 -12.67
N ARG A 98 15.37 -8.57 -13.63
CA ARG A 98 16.32 -7.59 -14.18
C ARG A 98 16.21 -6.23 -13.51
N THR A 99 15.03 -5.87 -13.01
CA THR A 99 14.81 -4.63 -12.26
C THR A 99 15.87 -4.48 -11.16
N PRO A 100 16.62 -3.36 -11.11
CA PRO A 100 17.71 -3.18 -10.15
C PRO A 100 17.18 -3.04 -8.72
N VAL A 101 18.02 -3.44 -7.77
CA VAL A 101 17.85 -3.12 -6.35
C VAL A 101 18.85 -2.02 -6.02
N SER A 102 18.39 -0.98 -5.33
CA SER A 102 19.24 0.10 -4.86
C SER A 102 20.22 -0.39 -3.78
N ASP A 103 21.43 0.14 -3.79
CA ASP A 103 22.38 -0.05 -2.68
C ASP A 103 22.00 0.77 -1.43
N LEU A 104 21.07 1.73 -1.58
CA LEU A 104 20.57 2.53 -0.47
C LEU A 104 19.40 1.82 0.22
N PRO A 105 19.34 1.85 1.56
CA PRO A 105 18.14 1.40 2.27
C PRO A 105 16.95 2.32 1.94
N ALA A 106 15.74 1.80 2.11
CA ALA A 106 14.49 2.42 1.66
C ALA A 106 14.35 3.92 2.02
N HIS A 107 14.66 4.31 3.26
CA HIS A 107 14.55 5.71 3.70
C HIS A 107 15.51 6.64 2.98
N LEU A 108 16.74 6.21 2.68
CA LEU A 108 17.72 7.00 1.92
C LEU A 108 17.40 7.03 0.43
N HIS A 109 16.90 5.91 -0.12
CA HIS A 109 16.42 5.85 -1.49
C HIS A 109 15.23 6.80 -1.71
N LEU A 110 14.29 6.88 -0.75
CA LEU A 110 13.18 7.83 -0.79
C LEU A 110 13.71 9.27 -0.83
N ILE A 111 14.65 9.63 0.05
CA ILE A 111 15.28 10.96 0.05
C ILE A 111 15.91 11.27 -1.32
N GLU A 112 16.67 10.32 -1.85
CA GLU A 112 17.32 10.47 -3.15
C GLU A 112 16.32 10.74 -4.28
N LYS A 113 15.25 9.94 -4.36
CA LYS A 113 14.23 10.07 -5.41
C LYS A 113 13.48 11.40 -5.31
N VAL A 114 13.08 11.79 -4.10
CA VAL A 114 12.39 13.07 -3.87
C VAL A 114 13.31 14.25 -4.22
N LYS A 115 14.57 14.22 -3.83
CA LYS A 115 15.54 15.33 -4.13
C LYS A 115 15.93 15.41 -5.59
N LYS A 116 15.99 14.30 -6.31
CA LYS A 116 16.30 14.28 -7.75
C LYS A 116 15.12 14.68 -8.63
N SER A 117 13.92 14.70 -8.06
CA SER A 117 12.72 15.07 -8.80
C SER A 117 12.64 16.58 -9.02
N ASN A 118 12.30 16.98 -10.25
CA ASN A 118 12.11 18.39 -10.61
C ASN A 118 10.69 18.90 -10.29
N GLU A 119 9.78 18.00 -9.93
CA GLU A 119 8.39 18.29 -9.58
C GLU A 119 8.06 17.64 -8.23
N PRO A 120 7.09 18.19 -7.48
CA PRO A 120 6.69 17.62 -6.21
C PRO A 120 6.20 16.17 -6.35
N VAL A 121 6.64 15.31 -5.44
CA VAL A 121 6.37 13.87 -5.43
C VAL A 121 5.18 13.55 -4.55
N THR A 122 4.26 12.77 -5.03
CA THR A 122 3.24 12.12 -4.20
C THR A 122 3.85 10.87 -3.59
N LEU A 123 3.77 10.75 -2.27
CA LEU A 123 4.15 9.54 -1.56
C LEU A 123 2.92 8.65 -1.43
N LEU A 124 3.03 7.41 -1.88
CA LEU A 124 2.04 6.36 -1.63
C LEU A 124 2.64 5.37 -0.64
N PHE A 125 1.98 5.20 0.49
CA PHE A 125 2.35 4.21 1.51
C PHE A 125 1.17 3.28 1.77
N THR A 126 1.43 1.98 1.70
CA THR A 126 0.44 0.94 2.00
C THR A 126 0.86 0.08 3.19
N GLY A 127 2.00 0.39 3.77
CA GLY A 127 2.53 -0.18 5.00
C GLY A 127 2.84 0.89 6.07
N PRO A 128 3.62 0.52 7.10
CA PRO A 128 4.03 1.42 8.18
C PRO A 128 4.88 2.61 7.71
N LEU A 129 4.86 3.72 8.44
CA LEU A 129 5.58 4.96 8.09
C LEU A 129 7.04 5.02 8.55
N THR A 130 7.62 3.96 9.09
CA THR A 130 8.96 3.99 9.68
C THR A 130 10.04 4.49 8.71
N ASP A 131 9.98 4.08 7.43
CA ASP A 131 10.93 4.57 6.43
C ASP A 131 10.74 6.06 6.13
N LEU A 132 9.50 6.57 6.12
CA LEU A 132 9.25 8.00 5.95
C LEU A 132 9.72 8.80 7.17
N ALA A 133 9.42 8.33 8.38
CA ALA A 133 9.89 8.97 9.61
C ALA A 133 11.42 9.08 9.65
N ARG A 134 12.13 7.99 9.34
CA ARG A 134 13.59 7.97 9.23
C ARG A 134 14.13 8.92 8.14
N ALA A 135 13.42 9.00 7.02
CA ALA A 135 13.78 9.91 5.95
C ALA A 135 13.64 11.39 6.38
N LEU A 136 12.55 11.71 7.09
CA LEU A 136 12.30 13.06 7.62
C LEU A 136 13.28 13.45 8.73
N GLU A 137 13.68 12.50 9.58
CA GLU A 137 14.71 12.70 10.60
C GLU A 137 16.09 12.93 9.96
N ALA A 138 16.42 12.20 8.89
CA ALA A 138 17.70 12.32 8.21
C ALA A 138 17.80 13.60 7.37
N ASP A 139 16.71 14.00 6.70
CA ASP A 139 16.65 15.19 5.87
C ASP A 139 15.23 15.80 5.86
N PRO A 140 14.89 16.64 6.85
CA PRO A 140 13.56 17.27 6.93
C PRO A 140 13.21 18.15 5.71
N ALA A 141 14.23 18.61 4.97
CA ALA A 141 14.02 19.48 3.82
C ALA A 141 13.32 18.79 2.63
N ILE A 142 13.24 17.45 2.62
CA ILE A 142 12.50 16.74 1.58
C ILE A 142 11.01 17.10 1.58
N THR A 143 10.43 17.56 2.70
CA THR A 143 9.05 18.02 2.78
C THR A 143 8.73 19.09 1.73
N ASN A 144 9.69 19.92 1.35
CA ASN A 144 9.51 20.97 0.35
C ASN A 144 9.23 20.43 -1.06
N ASN A 145 9.53 19.17 -1.33
CA ASN A 145 9.32 18.52 -2.63
C ASN A 145 8.35 17.33 -2.54
N ILE A 146 7.61 17.23 -1.45
CA ILE A 146 6.51 16.27 -1.28
C ILE A 146 5.19 17.02 -1.51
N SER A 147 4.40 16.57 -2.50
CA SER A 147 3.07 17.15 -2.76
C SER A 147 2.05 16.73 -1.70
N LYS A 148 2.06 15.44 -1.36
CA LYS A 148 1.25 14.83 -0.31
C LYS A 148 1.67 13.40 -0.02
N LEU A 149 1.25 12.91 1.15
CA LEU A 149 1.25 11.50 1.52
C LEU A 149 -0.17 10.95 1.36
N VAL A 150 -0.32 9.89 0.56
CA VAL A 150 -1.53 9.05 0.50
C VAL A 150 -1.19 7.76 1.23
N TRP A 151 -1.94 7.43 2.27
CA TRP A 151 -1.56 6.35 3.18
C TRP A 151 -2.74 5.48 3.58
N MET A 152 -2.61 4.16 3.39
CA MET A 152 -3.54 3.17 3.94
C MET A 152 -3.30 3.05 5.43
N VAL A 153 -4.22 3.58 6.25
CA VAL A 153 -4.01 3.60 7.70
C VAL A 153 -5.24 3.99 8.49
N GLY A 154 -5.25 3.48 9.70
CA GLY A 154 -6.06 4.01 10.79
C GLY A 154 -7.53 3.69 10.68
N THR A 155 -8.24 4.12 11.70
CA THR A 155 -9.69 4.05 11.77
C THR A 155 -10.22 5.06 12.78
N PHE A 156 -11.41 5.58 12.51
CA PHE A 156 -12.20 6.39 13.45
C PHE A 156 -13.49 5.63 13.86
N LEU A 157 -13.55 4.34 13.53
CA LEU A 157 -14.59 3.43 14.00
C LEU A 157 -14.33 3.07 15.48
N GLU A 158 -15.36 2.55 16.15
CA GLU A 158 -15.25 2.06 17.53
C GLU A 158 -14.23 0.92 17.66
N LYS A 159 -14.05 0.12 16.59
CA LYS A 159 -13.08 -0.98 16.55
C LYS A 159 -12.18 -0.87 15.32
N GLY A 160 -10.90 -1.16 15.54
CA GLY A 160 -9.90 -1.37 14.49
C GLY A 160 -9.79 -2.85 14.09
N ASN A 161 -8.61 -3.23 13.60
CA ASN A 161 -8.29 -4.60 13.20
C ASN A 161 -7.12 -5.22 13.99
N VAL A 162 -6.63 -4.55 15.03
CA VAL A 162 -5.62 -5.08 15.95
C VAL A 162 -6.32 -5.84 17.06
N GLU A 163 -6.05 -7.14 17.17
CA GLU A 163 -6.63 -8.04 18.17
C GLU A 163 -5.58 -8.59 19.14
N GLU A 164 -4.51 -7.83 19.40
CA GLU A 164 -3.46 -8.22 20.33
C GLU A 164 -3.97 -8.20 21.79
N PRO A 165 -3.57 -9.17 22.64
CA PRO A 165 -4.14 -9.34 24.00
C PRO A 165 -3.99 -8.14 24.93
N GLU A 166 -2.95 -7.32 24.73
CA GLU A 166 -2.66 -6.15 25.57
C GLU A 166 -3.13 -4.83 24.92
N HIS A 167 -3.83 -4.90 23.78
CA HIS A 167 -4.37 -3.78 23.06
C HIS A 167 -5.89 -3.68 23.25
N ASP A 168 -6.45 -2.46 23.26
CA ASP A 168 -7.89 -2.27 23.44
C ASP A 168 -8.73 -2.52 22.16
N GLY A 169 -8.09 -2.84 21.03
CA GLY A 169 -8.75 -3.18 19.77
C GLY A 169 -9.15 -1.99 18.90
N THR A 170 -8.67 -0.78 19.21
CA THR A 170 -9.08 0.45 18.50
C THR A 170 -8.10 0.90 17.40
N ALA A 171 -6.97 0.22 17.24
CA ALA A 171 -5.97 0.56 16.24
C ALA A 171 -6.12 -0.22 14.93
N GLU A 172 -5.49 0.32 13.89
CA GLU A 172 -5.23 -0.32 12.61
C GLU A 172 -3.74 -0.72 12.54
N TRP A 173 -3.44 -1.83 11.84
CA TRP A 173 -2.13 -2.48 11.90
C TRP A 173 -0.96 -1.62 11.41
N ASN A 174 -1.11 -0.82 10.34
CA ASN A 174 -0.03 0.02 9.83
C ASN A 174 0.38 1.12 10.83
N ALA A 175 -0.61 1.65 11.57
CA ALA A 175 -0.34 2.60 12.65
C ALA A 175 0.21 1.89 13.89
N PHE A 176 -0.32 0.70 14.22
CA PHE A 176 0.11 -0.08 15.38
C PHE A 176 1.53 -0.62 15.26
N TRP A 177 1.97 -0.98 14.05
CA TRP A 177 3.30 -1.52 13.81
C TRP A 177 4.43 -0.60 14.31
N ASP A 178 4.27 0.74 14.12
CA ASP A 178 5.19 1.75 14.66
C ASP A 178 4.48 3.09 14.93
N PRO A 179 3.79 3.23 16.06
CA PRO A 179 3.03 4.43 16.38
C PRO A 179 3.90 5.67 16.58
N TYR A 180 5.18 5.49 16.92
CA TYR A 180 6.12 6.61 17.08
C TYR A 180 6.47 7.21 15.71
N SER A 181 6.63 6.38 14.68
CA SER A 181 6.83 6.86 13.31
C SER A 181 5.62 7.63 12.79
N VAL A 182 4.40 7.20 13.11
CA VAL A 182 3.19 7.96 12.78
C VAL A 182 3.24 9.35 13.42
N LYS A 183 3.55 9.40 14.73
CA LYS A 183 3.69 10.68 15.43
C LYS A 183 4.76 11.57 14.80
N THR A 184 5.93 11.02 14.48
CA THR A 184 7.00 11.76 13.81
C THR A 184 6.52 12.37 12.49
N VAL A 185 5.83 11.61 11.66
CA VAL A 185 5.31 12.13 10.38
C VAL A 185 4.23 13.21 10.62
N PHE A 186 3.37 13.04 11.61
CA PHE A 186 2.33 14.02 11.96
C PHE A 186 2.91 15.35 12.46
N ASP A 187 4.09 15.34 13.04
CA ASP A 187 4.80 16.54 13.51
C ASP A 187 5.44 17.35 12.34
N HIS A 188 5.43 16.80 11.09
CA HIS A 188 5.96 17.50 9.91
C HIS A 188 4.84 18.10 9.05
N ASP A 189 5.16 19.16 8.31
CA ASP A 189 4.21 19.84 7.42
C ASP A 189 4.10 19.17 6.05
N ILE A 190 3.42 18.01 6.03
CA ILE A 190 3.09 17.24 4.82
C ILE A 190 1.57 17.12 4.73
N GLN A 191 0.98 17.41 3.57
CA GLN A 191 -0.43 17.13 3.36
C GLN A 191 -0.67 15.60 3.43
N ILE A 192 -1.60 15.15 4.28
CA ILE A 192 -1.87 13.71 4.49
C ILE A 192 -3.31 13.39 4.07
N GLU A 193 -3.45 12.36 3.23
CA GLU A 193 -4.71 11.71 2.88
C GLU A 193 -4.67 10.29 3.45
N MET A 194 -5.51 10.02 4.43
CA MET A 194 -5.66 8.71 5.08
C MET A 194 -6.79 7.93 4.40
N VAL A 195 -6.51 6.71 3.95
CA VAL A 195 -7.51 5.77 3.48
C VAL A 195 -7.75 4.76 4.59
N ALA A 196 -8.73 5.07 5.43
CA ALA A 196 -8.96 4.38 6.69
C ALA A 196 -9.91 3.19 6.56
N LEU A 197 -9.99 2.35 7.61
CA LEU A 197 -10.81 1.12 7.60
C LEU A 197 -12.27 1.38 7.27
N GLU A 198 -12.84 2.52 7.65
CA GLU A 198 -14.21 2.88 7.30
C GLU A 198 -14.46 2.95 5.80
N SER A 199 -13.45 3.30 4.99
CA SER A 199 -13.55 3.27 3.53
C SER A 199 -13.18 1.90 2.96
N THR A 200 -12.09 1.30 3.42
CA THR A 200 -11.60 0.01 2.89
C THR A 200 -12.56 -1.13 3.18
N ASN A 201 -13.29 -1.09 4.30
CA ASN A 201 -14.35 -2.05 4.62
C ASN A 201 -15.55 -1.99 3.66
N GLN A 202 -15.62 -0.99 2.79
CA GLN A 202 -16.67 -0.89 1.77
C GLN A 202 -16.33 -1.64 0.48
N VAL A 203 -15.10 -2.14 0.33
CA VAL A 203 -14.63 -2.85 -0.88
C VAL A 203 -14.17 -4.28 -0.57
N PRO A 204 -15.08 -5.15 -0.11
CA PRO A 204 -14.78 -6.55 0.15
C PRO A 204 -14.55 -7.32 -1.15
N LEU A 205 -13.59 -8.25 -1.13
CA LEU A 205 -13.36 -9.21 -2.20
C LEU A 205 -14.33 -10.41 -2.05
N THR A 206 -15.51 -10.28 -2.64
CA THR A 206 -16.58 -11.31 -2.52
C THR A 206 -16.38 -12.46 -3.50
N ASN A 207 -17.13 -13.56 -3.28
CA ASN A 207 -17.15 -14.70 -4.19
C ASN A 207 -17.70 -14.33 -5.58
N GLU A 208 -18.63 -13.38 -5.66
CA GLU A 208 -19.17 -12.86 -6.92
C GLU A 208 -18.09 -12.17 -7.73
N ILE A 209 -17.26 -11.33 -7.09
CA ILE A 209 -16.13 -10.65 -7.73
C ILE A 209 -15.10 -11.67 -8.21
N ARG A 210 -14.74 -12.66 -7.37
CA ARG A 210 -13.82 -13.74 -7.75
C ARG A 210 -14.36 -14.53 -8.95
N SER A 211 -15.64 -14.88 -8.97
CA SER A 211 -16.28 -15.59 -10.06
C SER A 211 -16.34 -14.76 -11.34
N HIS A 212 -16.61 -13.46 -11.21
CA HIS A 212 -16.57 -12.52 -12.33
C HIS A 212 -15.17 -12.47 -12.96
N TRP A 213 -14.13 -12.27 -12.17
CA TRP A 213 -12.75 -12.27 -12.67
C TRP A 213 -12.35 -13.61 -13.30
N ALA A 214 -12.77 -14.73 -12.70
CA ALA A 214 -12.52 -16.05 -13.29
C ALA A 214 -13.10 -16.19 -14.71
N SER A 215 -14.26 -15.56 -14.99
CA SER A 215 -14.86 -15.54 -16.33
C SER A 215 -14.07 -14.69 -17.34
N LEU A 216 -13.25 -13.74 -16.84
CA LEU A 216 -12.46 -12.80 -17.63
C LEU A 216 -10.96 -13.12 -17.66
N ARG A 217 -10.53 -14.27 -17.16
CA ARG A 217 -9.12 -14.66 -17.04
C ARG A 217 -8.32 -14.74 -18.37
N LYS A 218 -8.97 -14.56 -19.50
CA LYS A 218 -8.29 -14.37 -20.80
C LYS A 218 -7.44 -13.08 -20.82
N HIS A 219 -7.77 -12.11 -19.97
CA HIS A 219 -7.00 -10.88 -19.78
C HIS A 219 -5.86 -11.16 -18.79
N ILE A 220 -4.63 -10.91 -19.22
CA ILE A 220 -3.44 -11.30 -18.46
C ILE A 220 -3.36 -10.64 -17.05
N GLY A 221 -3.77 -9.39 -16.94
CA GLY A 221 -3.79 -8.70 -15.64
C GLY A 221 -4.88 -9.26 -14.71
N ILE A 222 -6.05 -9.62 -15.25
CA ILE A 222 -7.12 -10.25 -14.45
C ILE A 222 -6.71 -11.65 -14.01
N ASP A 223 -6.08 -12.44 -14.88
CA ASP A 223 -5.57 -13.76 -14.51
C ASP A 223 -4.49 -13.66 -13.43
N PHE A 224 -3.55 -12.73 -13.57
CA PHE A 224 -2.51 -12.48 -12.56
C PHE A 224 -3.10 -12.12 -11.19
N ILE A 225 -3.98 -11.12 -11.14
CA ILE A 225 -4.60 -10.67 -9.89
C ILE A 225 -5.50 -11.75 -9.30
N GLY A 226 -6.26 -12.47 -10.14
CA GLY A 226 -7.03 -13.62 -9.72
C GLY A 226 -6.18 -14.70 -9.05
N GLN A 227 -4.98 -14.97 -9.57
CA GLN A 227 -4.03 -15.92 -8.96
C GLN A 227 -3.46 -15.38 -7.64
N CYS A 228 -3.11 -14.09 -7.56
CA CYS A 228 -2.65 -13.48 -6.32
C CYS A 228 -3.67 -13.66 -5.20
N TYR A 229 -4.92 -13.31 -5.43
CA TYR A 229 -5.97 -13.43 -4.40
C TYR A 229 -6.51 -14.85 -4.19
N ALA A 230 -6.28 -15.78 -5.13
CA ALA A 230 -6.63 -17.19 -4.91
C ALA A 230 -5.75 -17.86 -3.85
N MET A 231 -4.54 -17.34 -3.66
CA MET A 231 -3.61 -17.83 -2.64
C MET A 231 -3.80 -17.18 -1.28
N CYS A 232 -4.50 -16.05 -1.23
CA CYS A 232 -5.10 -15.57 -0.01
C CYS A 232 -6.30 -16.45 0.25
N PRO A 233 -6.21 -17.44 1.16
CA PRO A 233 -7.39 -18.19 1.48
C PRO A 233 -8.44 -17.14 1.85
N PRO A 234 -9.67 -17.26 1.35
CA PRO A 234 -10.74 -16.60 2.02
C PRO A 234 -10.55 -17.03 3.47
N LEU A 235 -10.42 -16.10 4.39
CA LEU A 235 -10.22 -16.39 5.81
C LEU A 235 -11.46 -17.10 6.40
N VAL A 236 -12.09 -17.90 5.58
CA VAL A 236 -13.30 -18.72 5.78
C VAL A 236 -13.07 -19.86 6.75
N HIS A 237 -11.84 -20.04 7.24
CA HIS A 237 -11.53 -21.18 8.11
C HIS A 237 -11.69 -20.85 9.58
N THR A 238 -11.98 -19.62 9.87
CA THR A 238 -12.34 -19.22 11.21
C THR A 238 -13.82 -18.90 11.21
N GLU A 239 -14.49 -19.20 12.31
CA GLU A 239 -15.91 -18.86 12.54
C GLU A 239 -16.22 -17.36 12.34
N THR A 240 -15.22 -16.56 12.09
CA THR A 240 -15.27 -15.11 11.99
C THR A 240 -15.63 -14.61 10.62
N ASN A 241 -16.07 -15.38 9.65
CA ASN A 241 -16.47 -14.88 8.32
C ASN A 241 -15.55 -13.75 7.79
N SER A 242 -14.26 -13.83 8.08
CA SER A 242 -13.36 -12.76 7.78
C SER A 242 -13.25 -12.60 6.26
N THR A 243 -13.75 -11.49 5.79
CA THR A 243 -13.70 -11.09 4.39
C THR A 243 -12.37 -10.41 4.15
N TYR A 244 -11.69 -10.77 3.04
CA TYR A 244 -10.56 -10.01 2.58
C TYR A 244 -11.05 -8.69 1.99
N TYR A 245 -10.53 -7.56 2.46
CA TYR A 245 -10.84 -6.25 1.92
C TYR A 245 -9.68 -5.79 1.02
N LEU A 246 -9.98 -4.92 0.07
CA LEU A 246 -9.00 -4.39 -0.89
C LEU A 246 -8.40 -3.08 -0.34
N TRP A 247 -7.68 -3.19 0.79
CA TRP A 247 -7.16 -2.05 1.56
C TRP A 247 -6.24 -1.16 0.72
N ASP A 248 -5.14 -1.73 0.24
CA ASP A 248 -4.10 -1.01 -0.47
C ASP A 248 -4.49 -0.70 -1.90
N VAL A 249 -5.29 -1.59 -2.50
CA VAL A 249 -5.86 -1.37 -3.84
C VAL A 249 -6.73 -0.12 -3.85
N LEU A 250 -7.63 0.06 -2.86
CA LEU A 250 -8.42 1.29 -2.76
C LEU A 250 -7.51 2.51 -2.63
N THR A 251 -6.53 2.45 -1.72
CA THR A 251 -5.57 3.53 -1.49
C THR A 251 -4.84 3.91 -2.78
N THR A 252 -4.36 2.92 -3.52
CA THR A 252 -3.65 3.11 -4.79
C THR A 252 -4.55 3.72 -5.87
N LEU A 253 -5.79 3.23 -6.02
CA LEU A 253 -6.72 3.71 -7.04
C LEU A 253 -7.15 5.17 -6.85
N THR A 254 -7.07 5.72 -5.63
CA THR A 254 -7.31 7.15 -5.38
C THR A 254 -6.31 8.07 -6.10
N LEU A 255 -5.16 7.54 -6.51
CA LEU A 255 -4.19 8.30 -7.29
C LEU A 255 -4.64 8.53 -8.73
N GLY A 256 -5.32 7.57 -9.34
CA GLY A 256 -5.77 7.66 -10.72
C GLY A 256 -7.07 8.43 -10.88
N THR A 257 -8.00 8.31 -9.94
CA THR A 257 -9.26 9.05 -9.97
C THR A 257 -9.79 9.34 -8.57
N LYS A 258 -10.45 10.48 -8.41
CA LYS A 258 -11.15 10.85 -7.18
C LYS A 258 -12.65 10.56 -7.23
N ASP A 259 -13.17 10.15 -8.38
CA ASP A 259 -14.59 9.86 -8.54
C ASP A 259 -15.05 8.64 -7.71
N ILE A 260 -14.10 7.79 -7.32
CA ILE A 260 -14.34 6.59 -6.52
C ILE A 260 -14.51 6.86 -5.03
N ILE A 261 -14.16 8.05 -4.54
CA ILE A 261 -14.13 8.34 -3.10
C ILE A 261 -14.78 9.68 -2.75
N ARG A 262 -15.15 9.79 -1.48
CA ARG A 262 -15.38 11.07 -0.79
C ARG A 262 -14.54 11.10 0.48
N SER A 263 -14.06 12.29 0.82
CA SER A 263 -13.21 12.53 1.98
C SER A 263 -13.80 13.61 2.87
N ARG A 264 -13.45 13.56 4.14
CA ARG A 264 -13.72 14.62 5.12
C ARG A 264 -12.41 15.07 5.76
N THR A 265 -12.35 16.31 6.16
CA THR A 265 -11.21 16.84 6.93
C THR A 265 -11.42 16.58 8.40
N VAL A 266 -10.42 16.05 9.08
CA VAL A 266 -10.40 15.88 10.53
C VAL A 266 -9.09 16.36 11.14
N ASN A 267 -9.11 16.74 12.40
CA ASN A 267 -7.90 16.88 13.19
C ASN A 267 -7.71 15.58 13.97
N THR A 268 -6.56 14.92 13.84
CA THR A 268 -6.31 13.61 14.46
C THR A 268 -4.99 13.55 15.19
N ILE A 269 -4.98 12.80 16.27
CA ILE A 269 -3.78 12.37 16.99
C ILE A 269 -3.58 10.87 16.81
N VAL A 270 -2.37 10.39 17.09
CA VAL A 270 -2.05 8.98 17.23
C VAL A 270 -1.61 8.72 18.67
N HIS A 271 -2.12 7.66 19.26
CA HIS A 271 -1.69 7.21 20.59
C HIS A 271 -0.41 6.37 20.48
N THR A 272 0.58 6.69 21.30
CA THR A 272 1.87 5.97 21.35
C THR A 272 1.99 5.04 22.55
N GLU A 273 1.06 5.12 23.52
CA GLU A 273 1.12 4.41 24.78
C GLU A 273 0.05 3.32 24.89
N SER A 274 0.41 2.21 25.56
CA SER A 274 -0.50 1.10 25.88
C SER A 274 -1.69 1.62 26.73
N PRO A 275 -2.91 1.08 26.53
CA PRO A 275 -3.26 -0.01 25.61
C PRO A 275 -3.70 0.43 24.21
N ARG A 276 -3.50 1.71 23.83
CA ARG A 276 -4.04 2.35 22.62
C ARG A 276 -2.98 2.65 21.55
N GLN A 277 -1.84 1.99 21.57
CA GLN A 277 -0.76 2.22 20.60
C GLN A 277 -1.25 2.08 19.16
N GLY A 278 -1.00 3.08 18.33
CA GLY A 278 -1.46 3.10 16.93
C GLY A 278 -2.93 3.53 16.73
N THR A 279 -3.70 3.74 17.82
CA THR A 279 -5.06 4.27 17.69
C THR A 279 -5.01 5.69 17.14
N THR A 280 -5.77 5.93 16.07
CA THR A 280 -6.03 7.27 15.55
C THR A 280 -7.35 7.80 16.15
N GLU A 281 -7.35 9.03 16.60
CA GLU A 281 -8.48 9.63 17.28
C GLU A 281 -8.69 11.08 16.82
N GLU A 282 -9.95 11.48 16.59
CA GLU A 282 -10.27 12.89 16.36
C GLU A 282 -10.01 13.71 17.61
N HIS A 283 -9.20 14.77 17.49
CA HIS A 283 -8.84 15.61 18.62
C HIS A 283 -8.67 17.07 18.17
N PRO A 284 -9.20 18.06 18.92
CA PRO A 284 -9.14 19.48 18.54
C PRO A 284 -7.72 20.00 18.27
N ASP A 285 -6.74 19.54 19.05
CA ASP A 285 -5.32 19.92 18.92
C ASP A 285 -4.53 18.98 17.98
N GLY A 286 -5.22 18.08 17.28
CA GLY A 286 -4.61 17.09 16.40
C GLY A 286 -4.12 17.67 15.08
N ARG A 287 -3.36 16.86 14.34
CA ARG A 287 -2.93 17.13 12.98
C ARG A 287 -4.13 17.14 12.04
N LYS A 288 -4.25 18.18 11.20
CA LYS A 288 -5.26 18.24 10.13
C LYS A 288 -4.91 17.26 9.02
N VAL A 289 -5.83 16.36 8.69
CA VAL A 289 -5.71 15.35 7.63
C VAL A 289 -7.01 15.25 6.83
N GLU A 290 -6.91 14.74 5.59
CA GLU A 290 -8.07 14.31 4.81
C GLU A 290 -8.27 12.81 5.03
N VAL A 291 -9.47 12.38 5.40
CA VAL A 291 -9.83 10.98 5.60
C VAL A 291 -10.85 10.56 4.56
N VAL A 292 -10.53 9.51 3.82
CA VAL A 292 -11.49 8.88 2.91
C VAL A 292 -12.50 8.08 3.73
N ASP A 293 -13.78 8.42 3.63
CA ASP A 293 -14.85 7.83 4.43
C ASP A 293 -15.96 7.15 3.59
N GLN A 294 -16.07 7.46 2.31
CA GLN A 294 -17.06 6.84 1.42
C GLN A 294 -16.43 6.38 0.12
N VAL A 295 -16.91 5.26 -0.40
CA VAL A 295 -16.46 4.66 -1.66
C VAL A 295 -17.66 4.39 -2.57
N ASP A 296 -17.57 4.87 -3.83
CA ASP A 296 -18.43 4.40 -4.90
C ASP A 296 -17.90 3.05 -5.41
N ARG A 297 -18.49 1.96 -4.92
CA ARG A 297 -18.04 0.60 -5.19
C ARG A 297 -18.10 0.24 -6.68
N ASP A 298 -19.14 0.66 -7.37
CA ASP A 298 -19.34 0.29 -8.78
C ASP A 298 -18.26 0.98 -9.63
N THR A 299 -18.02 2.27 -9.39
CA THR A 299 -16.96 3.04 -10.04
C THR A 299 -15.58 2.49 -9.68
N PHE A 300 -15.35 2.11 -8.42
CA PHE A 300 -14.11 1.49 -7.96
C PHE A 300 -13.80 0.20 -8.71
N PHE A 301 -14.72 -0.77 -8.74
CA PHE A 301 -14.50 -2.04 -9.42
C PHE A 301 -14.42 -1.90 -10.93
N ALA A 302 -15.16 -0.96 -11.53
CA ALA A 302 -15.05 -0.68 -12.97
C ALA A 302 -13.66 -0.14 -13.33
N TYR A 303 -13.12 0.80 -12.55
CA TYR A 303 -11.79 1.35 -12.77
C TYR A 303 -10.69 0.32 -12.50
N PHE A 304 -10.83 -0.48 -11.45
CA PHE A 304 -9.91 -1.58 -11.17
C PHE A 304 -9.83 -2.55 -12.36
N GLU A 305 -11.00 -2.99 -12.88
CA GLU A 305 -11.05 -3.90 -14.03
C GLU A 305 -10.49 -3.27 -15.31
N GLU A 306 -10.71 -1.97 -15.53
CA GLU A 306 -10.11 -1.25 -16.65
C GLU A 306 -8.59 -1.33 -16.60
N LEU A 307 -7.97 -1.04 -15.45
CA LEU A 307 -6.52 -1.10 -15.28
C LEU A 307 -5.99 -2.52 -15.47
N MET A 308 -6.67 -3.54 -14.93
CA MET A 308 -6.28 -4.94 -15.16
C MET A 308 -6.25 -5.30 -16.66
N LYS A 309 -7.20 -4.82 -17.43
CA LYS A 309 -7.27 -5.07 -18.89
C LYS A 309 -6.21 -4.31 -19.69
N LYS A 310 -5.70 -3.18 -19.18
CA LYS A 310 -4.63 -2.42 -19.84
C LYS A 310 -3.34 -3.24 -19.97
N ALA A 311 -3.08 -4.17 -19.07
CA ALA A 311 -1.91 -5.05 -19.13
C ALA A 311 -1.81 -5.88 -20.42
N ASP A 312 -2.92 -6.14 -21.12
CA ASP A 312 -2.92 -6.84 -22.41
C ASP A 312 -2.21 -6.05 -23.51
N ARG A 313 -2.02 -4.74 -23.34
CA ARG A 313 -1.46 -3.82 -24.34
C ARG A 313 0.02 -3.55 -24.12
N ILE A 314 0.56 -3.90 -22.97
CA ILE A 314 1.95 -3.60 -22.63
C ILE A 314 2.82 -4.79 -23.00
N PRO A 315 3.74 -4.65 -23.99
CA PRO A 315 4.76 -5.65 -24.24
C PRO A 315 5.62 -5.77 -22.97
N SER A 316 5.80 -6.97 -22.46
CA SER A 316 6.76 -7.19 -21.38
C SER A 316 8.16 -6.73 -21.81
N ILE A 317 8.80 -5.87 -21.01
CA ILE A 317 10.17 -5.35 -21.23
C ILE A 317 11.19 -6.47 -21.38
#